data_7e4a30b25dc5f2361e5d7fec501e79af
#
_entry.id   7e4a30b25dc5f2361e5d7fec501e79af
#
_cell.length_a   1.000
_cell.length_b   1.000
_cell.length_c   1.000
_cell.angle_alpha   90.00
_cell.angle_beta   90.00
_cell.angle_gamma   90.00
#
_symmetry.space_group_name_H-M   'P 1'
#
loop_
_entity.id
_entity.type
_entity.pdbx_description
1 polymer ?
#
loop_
_entity_poly.entity_id
_entity_poly.type
_entity_poly.pdbx_seq_one_letter_code
_entity_poly.pdbx_strand_id
1 'polypeptide(L)'
;MKHFSKLFVSAFAAFSMVACSEDLPEGGNNNFYPGSEDDKAYIQVDVKLPSAPGSRSETIPGGDGSQSDAGVEVGKDYENNVHTILLVLATPDGGYVDHGLVGGLGTNDNNNPSTAVKPNVKATASISRSNLQAFYDKDNVNLLPEYSEGINVYVICNPLQEMIEVLNKATRLSTEWLDAKYKIKDDVNSAIWAKKSFLMASHDVAKRKLPATFAAWDNYASENSPFDLCGNNENGVDNSLNQTTNYIDVERAAARFDFKDGSELGNNTYDLGKTTADKEVMKVQLVRMSLVNLSKEFFFLRHTSTDGTLAGAMIGGPEYGRYVVDTDAEFKKNEKLIEHAAEFPNYVFYPMFNSEGKIDENQRNLWHNHTLDDVLNGAEQDTDDSWNNPKDGKKPYGDYVIWRYAVENTIPAVEDYQRNGISTGVVFKGKLLSGSNTATKHPKLNTAINGTYTVPMKDGKVNGYVYTVDGKTYPIIYEFQSQIYVGWNDEVMVHAAEYGPGSPLHTAATVAPAGGKSVNELYQALVAAVQENDKAKEEAALAAFRAGATAAGFTLYQASSDDKFNSGYFFYYYYWNRHNDNDMPATMGPMGCT
;
A
#
# COMPACT_ATOMS: atom_id res chain seq x y z
N MET A 1 -18.14 30.93 -39.21
CA MET A 1 -19.09 31.55 -38.27
C MET A 1 -18.86 30.96 -36.88
N LYS A 2 -18.47 31.87 -36.00
CA LYS A 2 -18.58 31.89 -34.54
C LYS A 2 -17.90 30.76 -33.73
N HIS A 3 -16.77 31.16 -33.19
CA HIS A 3 -16.09 30.72 -32.00
C HIS A 3 -17.04 30.52 -30.80
N PHE A 4 -16.80 29.43 -30.04
CA PHE A 4 -17.03 29.45 -28.58
C PHE A 4 -15.83 28.76 -27.93
N SER A 5 -14.88 29.57 -27.48
CA SER A 5 -13.89 29.21 -26.49
C SER A 5 -14.62 29.09 -25.15
N LYS A 6 -14.62 27.93 -24.54
CA LYS A 6 -14.95 27.78 -23.12
C LYS A 6 -13.66 27.78 -22.31
N LEU A 7 -13.43 28.92 -21.73
CA LEU A 7 -12.52 29.15 -20.63
C LEU A 7 -12.98 28.27 -19.45
N PHE A 8 -12.26 27.20 -19.15
CA PHE A 8 -12.35 26.58 -17.83
C PHE A 8 -11.48 27.39 -16.89
N VAL A 9 -12.12 28.27 -16.16
CA VAL A 9 -11.54 28.88 -14.98
C VAL A 9 -11.53 27.81 -13.90
N SER A 10 -10.36 27.22 -13.66
CA SER A 10 -10.06 26.48 -12.45
C SER A 10 -10.10 27.48 -11.30
N ALA A 11 -11.22 27.54 -10.60
CA ALA A 11 -11.27 28.20 -9.31
C ALA A 11 -10.48 27.30 -8.32
N PHE A 12 -9.19 27.49 -8.26
CA PHE A 12 -8.44 27.19 -7.05
C PHE A 12 -8.95 28.16 -6.01
N ALA A 13 -9.89 27.71 -5.20
CA ALA A 13 -10.18 28.34 -3.94
C ALA A 13 -8.94 28.15 -3.08
N ALA A 14 -7.99 29.08 -3.18
CA ALA A 14 -7.05 29.33 -2.13
C ALA A 14 -7.88 29.74 -0.92
N PHE A 15 -8.21 28.76 -0.07
CA PHE A 15 -8.60 29.06 1.30
C PHE A 15 -7.35 29.61 1.99
N SER A 16 -7.20 30.91 1.90
CA SER A 16 -6.46 31.64 2.90
C SER A 16 -7.23 31.43 4.20
N MET A 17 -6.80 30.44 4.99
CA MET A 17 -7.25 30.34 6.36
C MET A 17 -6.69 31.57 7.09
N VAL A 18 -7.51 32.58 7.19
CA VAL A 18 -7.35 33.61 8.17
C VAL A 18 -7.46 32.90 9.51
N ALA A 19 -6.42 33.03 10.31
CA ALA A 19 -6.47 32.69 11.72
C ALA A 19 -7.48 33.60 12.39
N CYS A 20 -8.75 33.21 12.33
CA CYS A 20 -9.82 33.79 13.13
C CYS A 20 -10.41 32.64 13.91
N SER A 21 -10.20 32.69 15.20
CA SER A 21 -10.83 31.82 16.19
C SER A 21 -12.33 32.05 16.34
N GLU A 22 -13.02 32.61 15.36
CA GLU A 22 -14.34 33.19 15.65
C GLU A 22 -15.52 32.74 14.79
N ASP A 23 -15.37 31.82 13.81
CA ASP A 23 -16.58 31.36 13.10
C ASP A 23 -16.48 29.88 12.72
N LEU A 24 -16.81 29.01 13.67
CA LEU A 24 -17.33 27.68 13.36
C LEU A 24 -18.85 27.82 13.10
N PRO A 25 -19.42 27.19 12.06
CA PRO A 25 -20.84 27.32 11.77
C PRO A 25 -21.68 26.80 12.94
N GLU A 26 -22.51 27.67 13.50
CA GLU A 26 -23.59 27.31 14.40
C GLU A 26 -24.59 26.42 13.66
N GLY A 27 -24.67 25.16 14.03
CA GLY A 27 -25.70 24.28 13.48
C GLY A 27 -25.55 22.81 13.81
N GLY A 28 -25.90 22.45 14.99
CA GLY A 28 -26.10 21.04 15.36
C GLY A 28 -26.47 20.92 16.84
N ASN A 29 -27.63 20.36 17.09
CA ASN A 29 -28.24 20.15 18.39
C ASN A 29 -27.40 19.15 19.20
N ASN A 30 -26.24 19.57 19.64
CA ASN A 30 -25.36 18.82 20.55
C ASN A 30 -25.28 19.59 21.85
N ASN A 31 -25.31 18.90 22.96
CA ASN A 31 -25.04 19.41 24.30
C ASN A 31 -23.58 19.90 24.47
N PHE A 32 -23.01 20.45 23.42
CA PHE A 32 -21.82 21.26 23.46
C PHE A 32 -22.25 22.64 23.96
N TYR A 33 -21.84 23.00 25.12
CA TYR A 33 -21.79 24.39 25.50
C TYR A 33 -20.63 25.01 24.72
N PRO A 34 -20.84 25.87 23.73
CA PRO A 34 -19.79 26.74 23.26
C PRO A 34 -19.44 27.60 24.49
N GLY A 35 -18.29 27.31 25.10
CA GLY A 35 -17.85 28.08 26.23
C GLY A 35 -17.78 29.53 25.80
N SER A 36 -18.31 30.44 26.64
CA SER A 36 -18.02 31.86 26.50
C SER A 36 -16.51 32.06 26.42
N GLU A 37 -16.04 33.21 25.94
CA GLU A 37 -14.62 33.57 25.99
C GLU A 37 -13.99 33.33 27.38
N ASP A 38 -14.79 33.44 28.43
CA ASP A 38 -14.41 33.22 29.81
C ASP A 38 -14.33 31.73 30.20
N ASP A 39 -14.73 30.80 29.33
CA ASP A 39 -14.73 29.34 29.58
C ASP A 39 -13.57 28.60 28.87
N LYS A 40 -12.56 29.30 28.42
CA LYS A 40 -11.40 28.69 27.74
C LYS A 40 -10.31 28.28 28.72
N ALA A 41 -9.78 27.09 28.49
CA ALA A 41 -8.49 26.66 29.01
C ALA A 41 -7.55 26.37 27.84
N TYR A 42 -6.28 26.66 28.01
CA TYR A 42 -5.26 26.42 26.99
C TYR A 42 -4.38 25.26 27.40
N ILE A 43 -4.18 24.35 26.47
CA ILE A 43 -3.31 23.18 26.64
C ILE A 43 -2.25 23.16 25.53
N GLN A 44 -1.07 22.69 25.88
CA GLN A 44 0.08 22.63 24.97
C GLN A 44 0.58 21.22 24.86
N VAL A 45 0.96 20.82 23.65
CA VAL A 45 1.63 19.54 23.35
C VAL A 45 2.91 19.79 22.56
N ASP A 46 3.87 18.91 22.77
CA ASP A 46 5.03 18.75 21.91
C ASP A 46 4.85 17.47 21.09
N VAL A 47 4.76 17.61 19.78
CA VAL A 47 4.55 16.52 18.84
C VAL A 47 5.86 16.18 18.17
N LYS A 48 6.25 14.90 18.20
CA LYS A 48 7.44 14.40 17.52
C LYS A 48 7.05 13.81 16.18
N LEU A 49 7.68 14.34 15.14
CA LEU A 49 7.41 13.95 13.77
C LEU A 49 8.22 12.71 13.35
N PRO A 50 7.79 11.95 12.33
CA PRO A 50 8.50 10.78 11.83
C PRO A 50 9.95 11.05 11.41
N SER A 51 10.28 12.29 11.04
CA SER A 51 11.63 12.71 10.67
C SER A 51 12.60 12.85 11.84
N ALA A 52 12.10 12.77 13.09
CA ALA A 52 12.94 12.93 14.25
C ALA A 52 13.77 11.67 14.54
N PRO A 53 15.07 11.81 14.93
CA PRO A 53 15.85 10.67 15.37
C PRO A 53 15.13 9.87 16.46
N GLY A 54 15.00 8.54 16.28
CA GLY A 54 14.30 7.65 17.20
C GLY A 54 12.76 7.67 17.05
N SER A 55 12.20 8.30 16.02
CA SER A 55 10.82 8.07 15.62
C SER A 55 10.69 6.63 15.11
N ARG A 56 9.56 5.97 15.37
CA ARG A 56 9.39 4.55 15.04
C ARG A 56 8.96 4.28 13.59
N SER A 57 9.07 5.24 12.70
CA SER A 57 8.97 5.00 11.27
C SER A 57 10.24 4.29 10.80
N GLU A 58 10.46 3.09 11.33
CA GLU A 58 11.53 2.21 10.89
C GLU A 58 11.05 1.49 9.63
N THR A 59 11.32 2.07 8.49
CA THR A 59 11.34 1.29 7.26
C THR A 59 12.76 0.86 7.01
N ILE A 60 12.97 -0.42 6.90
CA ILE A 60 14.22 -0.93 6.35
C ILE A 60 14.19 -0.56 4.88
N PRO A 61 15.09 0.28 4.37
CA PRO A 61 15.17 0.52 2.94
C PRO A 61 15.50 -0.81 2.27
N GLY A 62 14.52 -1.44 1.64
CA GLY A 62 14.70 -2.67 0.89
C GLY A 62 15.47 -2.42 -0.39
N GLY A 63 16.72 -1.94 -0.30
CA GLY A 63 17.54 -1.71 -1.48
C GLY A 63 18.15 -2.97 -2.04
N ASP A 64 18.88 -3.70 -1.24
CA ASP A 64 19.72 -4.81 -1.72
C ASP A 64 19.76 -6.02 -0.79
N GLY A 65 18.93 -6.04 0.25
CA GLY A 65 18.93 -7.09 1.25
C GLY A 65 20.12 -7.04 2.21
N SER A 66 20.93 -5.99 2.17
CA SER A 66 21.97 -5.78 3.18
C SER A 66 21.33 -5.17 4.43
N GLN A 67 21.38 -5.87 5.53
CA GLN A 67 20.91 -5.41 6.84
C GLN A 67 21.72 -4.24 7.42
N SER A 68 22.67 -3.69 6.67
CA SER A 68 23.55 -2.63 7.15
C SER A 68 22.93 -1.24 7.10
N ASP A 69 21.83 -1.07 6.39
CA ASP A 69 21.13 0.21 6.24
C ASP A 69 19.81 0.24 7.00
N ALA A 70 19.79 -0.28 8.22
CA ALA A 70 18.69 -0.08 9.16
C ALA A 70 18.63 1.41 9.56
N GLY A 71 18.26 2.26 8.60
CA GLY A 71 18.00 3.67 8.79
C GLY A 71 16.51 3.91 9.00
N VAL A 72 16.20 4.86 9.88
CA VAL A 72 14.85 5.41 9.98
C VAL A 72 14.51 6.08 8.66
N GLU A 73 13.39 5.73 8.03
CA GLU A 73 12.87 6.44 6.86
C GLU A 73 12.44 7.85 7.27
N VAL A 74 13.29 8.80 7.04
CA VAL A 74 13.05 10.21 7.40
C VAL A 74 11.92 10.81 6.56
N GLY A 75 11.67 10.26 5.38
CA GLY A 75 10.75 10.84 4.41
C GLY A 75 11.31 12.12 3.78
N LYS A 76 10.53 12.69 2.89
CA LYS A 76 10.83 13.99 2.29
C LYS A 76 10.37 15.13 3.20
N ASP A 77 10.97 16.30 3.06
CA ASP A 77 10.58 17.46 3.86
C ASP A 77 9.08 17.75 3.77
N TYR A 78 8.50 17.65 2.58
CA TYR A 78 7.08 17.88 2.38
C TYR A 78 6.18 16.80 2.99
N GLU A 79 6.68 15.58 3.25
CA GLU A 79 5.96 14.51 3.93
C GLU A 79 5.88 14.73 5.44
N ASN A 80 6.72 15.61 5.98
CA ASN A 80 6.82 15.91 7.40
C ASN A 80 6.29 17.32 7.75
N ASN A 81 5.66 17.99 6.82
CA ASN A 81 5.15 19.34 7.02
C ASN A 81 3.83 19.31 7.80
N VAL A 82 3.72 20.10 8.86
CA VAL A 82 2.53 20.20 9.70
C VAL A 82 2.02 21.62 9.70
N HIS A 83 0.78 21.82 9.25
CA HIS A 83 0.09 23.11 9.22
C HIS A 83 -0.94 23.24 10.32
N THR A 84 -1.58 22.13 10.65
CA THR A 84 -2.67 22.04 11.61
C THR A 84 -2.48 20.83 12.52
N ILE A 85 -2.84 21.00 13.77
CA ILE A 85 -2.89 19.91 14.75
C ILE A 85 -4.28 19.90 15.38
N LEU A 86 -4.89 18.75 15.37
CA LEU A 86 -6.11 18.43 16.10
C LEU A 86 -5.71 17.65 17.35
N LEU A 87 -6.00 18.19 18.51
CA LEU A 87 -5.75 17.60 19.80
C LEU A 87 -7.06 17.11 20.40
N VAL A 88 -7.12 15.86 20.82
CA VAL A 88 -8.33 15.26 21.41
C VAL A 88 -8.03 14.77 22.82
N LEU A 89 -8.90 15.11 23.75
CA LEU A 89 -8.89 14.64 25.14
C LEU A 89 -9.97 13.59 25.34
N ALA A 90 -9.61 12.47 25.93
CA ALA A 90 -10.53 11.38 26.20
C ALA A 90 -10.25 10.74 27.57
N THR A 91 -11.24 10.05 28.11
CA THR A 91 -11.09 9.21 29.31
C THR A 91 -10.18 8.01 29.02
N PRO A 92 -9.64 7.31 30.03
CA PRO A 92 -8.78 6.15 29.84
C PRO A 92 -9.41 5.00 29.04
N ASP A 93 -10.73 4.90 29.01
CA ASP A 93 -11.51 3.96 28.21
C ASP A 93 -11.85 4.51 26.81
N GLY A 94 -11.36 5.71 26.47
CA GLY A 94 -11.53 6.31 25.14
C GLY A 94 -12.76 7.19 24.98
N GLY A 95 -13.51 7.43 26.06
CA GLY A 95 -14.68 8.32 26.06
C GLY A 95 -14.29 9.75 25.70
N TYR A 96 -14.87 10.29 24.62
CA TYR A 96 -14.60 11.64 24.14
C TYR A 96 -14.95 12.72 25.17
N VAL A 97 -14.04 13.68 25.37
CA VAL A 97 -14.29 14.80 26.29
C VAL A 97 -14.28 16.14 25.57
N ASP A 98 -13.21 16.45 24.85
CA ASP A 98 -13.09 17.70 24.10
C ASP A 98 -12.00 17.60 23.04
N HIS A 99 -11.96 18.54 22.13
CA HIS A 99 -10.89 18.68 21.15
C HIS A 99 -10.57 20.16 20.87
N GLY A 100 -9.34 20.41 20.45
CA GLY A 100 -8.91 21.73 20.01
C GLY A 100 -8.15 21.63 18.69
N LEU A 101 -8.42 22.56 17.78
CA LEU A 101 -7.75 22.67 16.49
C LEU A 101 -6.78 23.85 16.51
N VAL A 102 -5.53 23.60 16.13
CA VAL A 102 -4.47 24.62 16.03
C VAL A 102 -4.03 24.73 14.59
N GLY A 103 -4.08 25.94 14.04
CA GLY A 103 -3.63 26.23 12.67
C GLY A 103 -2.40 27.12 12.63
N GLY A 104 -1.89 27.36 11.42
CA GLY A 104 -0.79 28.30 11.20
C GLY A 104 0.60 27.80 11.64
N LEU A 105 0.76 26.50 11.82
CA LEU A 105 1.98 25.86 12.32
C LEU A 105 3.05 25.65 11.23
N GLY A 106 3.25 26.51 10.30
CA GLY A 106 4.23 26.33 9.21
C GLY A 106 5.57 25.75 9.69
N THR A 107 5.72 24.41 9.71
CA THR A 107 6.89 23.75 10.29
C THR A 107 8.06 23.62 9.34
N ASN A 108 7.78 23.60 8.04
CA ASN A 108 8.79 23.50 6.99
C ASN A 108 8.39 24.39 5.82
N ASP A 109 8.74 25.65 5.89
CA ASP A 109 8.56 26.53 4.74
C ASP A 109 9.69 26.27 3.73
N ASN A 110 9.37 25.48 2.69
CA ASN A 110 10.31 25.10 1.62
C ASN A 110 10.84 26.29 0.80
N ASN A 111 10.44 27.51 1.12
CA ASN A 111 11.04 28.71 0.54
C ASN A 111 12.42 29.05 1.16
N ASN A 112 12.84 28.30 2.19
CA ASN A 112 14.15 28.46 2.80
C ASN A 112 14.86 27.10 2.98
N PRO A 113 15.62 26.63 1.97
CA PRO A 113 16.32 25.36 2.02
C PRO A 113 17.42 25.26 3.09
N SER A 114 17.62 26.30 3.89
CA SER A 114 18.63 26.33 4.96
C SER A 114 18.06 26.00 6.35
N THR A 115 16.75 25.78 6.49
CA THR A 115 16.16 25.36 7.75
C THR A 115 16.13 23.84 7.82
N ALA A 116 16.89 23.27 8.74
CA ALA A 116 16.79 21.85 9.08
C ALA A 116 15.33 21.51 9.44
N VAL A 117 14.87 20.35 8.98
CA VAL A 117 13.56 19.78 9.36
C VAL A 117 13.43 19.86 10.87
N LYS A 118 12.40 20.55 11.37
CA LYS A 118 12.14 20.58 12.81
C LYS A 118 11.66 19.20 13.23
N PRO A 119 12.35 18.51 14.13
CA PRO A 119 11.95 17.17 14.55
C PRO A 119 10.66 17.18 15.38
N ASN A 120 10.29 18.34 15.91
CA ASN A 120 9.14 18.50 16.80
C ASN A 120 8.34 19.73 16.46
N VAL A 121 7.05 19.67 16.75
CA VAL A 121 6.11 20.79 16.64
C VAL A 121 5.44 21.00 17.98
N LYS A 122 5.52 22.24 18.47
CA LYS A 122 4.79 22.65 19.65
C LYS A 122 3.47 23.31 19.24
N ALA A 123 2.37 22.88 19.83
CA ALA A 123 1.05 23.40 19.53
C ALA A 123 0.28 23.72 20.81
N THR A 124 -0.37 24.88 20.83
CA THR A 124 -1.24 25.32 21.94
C THR A 124 -2.66 25.38 21.43
N ALA A 125 -3.54 24.58 22.03
CA ALA A 125 -4.96 24.51 21.69
C ALA A 125 -5.82 25.13 22.79
N SER A 126 -6.92 25.78 22.42
CA SER A 126 -7.97 26.13 23.37
C SER A 126 -8.98 25.00 23.44
N ILE A 127 -9.46 24.70 24.65
CA ILE A 127 -10.49 23.72 24.95
C ILE A 127 -11.50 24.36 25.90
N SER A 128 -12.71 23.80 25.96
CA SER A 128 -13.72 24.28 26.89
C SER A 128 -13.39 23.82 28.31
N ARG A 129 -13.23 24.76 29.22
CA ARG A 129 -13.04 24.47 30.64
C ARG A 129 -14.20 23.68 31.21
N SER A 130 -15.45 24.00 30.81
CA SER A 130 -16.64 23.27 31.22
C SER A 130 -16.57 21.78 30.81
N ASN A 131 -15.98 21.46 29.67
CA ASN A 131 -15.86 20.08 29.23
C ASN A 131 -14.85 19.30 30.08
N LEU A 132 -13.83 19.96 30.63
CA LEU A 132 -12.87 19.34 31.55
C LEU A 132 -13.51 18.86 32.86
N GLN A 133 -14.69 19.37 33.23
CA GLN A 133 -15.46 18.86 34.40
C GLN A 133 -15.72 17.36 34.30
N ALA A 134 -15.66 16.76 33.11
CA ALA A 134 -15.78 15.32 32.97
C ALA A 134 -14.76 14.52 33.78
N PHE A 135 -13.63 15.12 34.09
CA PHE A 135 -12.54 14.48 34.78
C PHE A 135 -12.59 14.68 36.30
N TYR A 136 -13.51 15.52 36.80
CA TYR A 136 -13.57 15.89 38.22
C TYR A 136 -14.85 15.38 38.87
N ASP A 137 -14.85 15.39 40.22
CA ASP A 137 -16.00 14.97 41.00
C ASP A 137 -17.23 15.86 40.71
N LYS A 138 -18.41 15.42 41.18
CA LYS A 138 -19.67 16.11 40.91
C LYS A 138 -19.71 17.55 41.41
N ASP A 139 -18.87 17.89 42.38
CA ASP A 139 -18.75 19.23 42.93
C ASP A 139 -17.65 20.04 42.23
N ASN A 140 -17.00 19.46 41.21
CA ASN A 140 -15.89 20.00 40.42
C ASN A 140 -14.71 20.47 41.28
N VAL A 141 -14.41 19.76 42.36
CA VAL A 141 -13.32 20.12 43.27
C VAL A 141 -12.08 19.28 42.97
N ASN A 142 -12.22 17.96 43.01
CA ASN A 142 -11.09 17.04 42.94
C ASN A 142 -11.13 16.19 41.66
N LEU A 143 -9.94 15.90 41.11
CA LEU A 143 -9.77 14.93 40.05
C LEU A 143 -10.31 13.58 40.52
N LEU A 144 -11.10 12.93 39.69
CA LEU A 144 -11.63 11.60 39.99
C LEU A 144 -10.50 10.57 40.09
N PRO A 145 -10.57 9.64 41.06
CA PRO A 145 -9.51 8.66 41.31
C PRO A 145 -9.13 7.83 40.08
N GLU A 146 -10.08 7.52 39.21
CA GLU A 146 -9.88 6.77 37.99
C GLU A 146 -9.01 7.51 36.95
N TYR A 147 -8.85 8.82 37.10
CA TYR A 147 -8.00 9.65 36.21
C TYR A 147 -6.67 10.05 36.86
N SER A 148 -6.37 9.56 38.08
CA SER A 148 -5.13 9.86 38.79
C SER A 148 -3.85 9.44 38.02
N GLU A 149 -3.96 8.36 37.24
CA GLU A 149 -2.86 7.85 36.40
C GLU A 149 -2.80 8.54 35.04
N GLY A 150 -3.72 9.44 34.74
CA GLY A 150 -3.80 10.22 33.52
C GLY A 150 -5.01 9.92 32.66
N ILE A 151 -5.24 10.81 31.73
CA ILE A 151 -6.23 10.73 30.67
C ILE A 151 -5.57 10.34 29.35
N ASN A 152 -6.37 9.93 28.39
CA ASN A 152 -5.89 9.67 27.03
C ASN A 152 -5.84 10.97 26.23
N VAL A 153 -4.74 11.17 25.53
CA VAL A 153 -4.53 12.30 24.62
C VAL A 153 -4.17 11.77 23.25
N TYR A 154 -4.84 12.25 22.23
CA TYR A 154 -4.60 11.91 20.83
C TYR A 154 -4.25 13.15 20.03
N VAL A 155 -3.32 12.99 19.10
CA VAL A 155 -2.88 14.06 18.20
C VAL A 155 -3.05 13.60 16.76
N ILE A 156 -3.65 14.47 15.95
CA ILE A 156 -3.76 14.27 14.51
C ILE A 156 -3.19 15.51 13.83
N CYS A 157 -2.12 15.34 13.06
CA CYS A 157 -1.52 16.40 12.26
C CYS A 157 -2.14 16.43 10.88
N ASN A 158 -2.42 17.63 10.38
CA ASN A 158 -3.10 17.86 9.11
C ASN A 158 -4.42 17.07 9.00
N PRO A 159 -5.33 17.18 9.98
CA PRO A 159 -6.56 16.41 10.03
C PRO A 159 -7.41 16.65 8.77
N LEU A 160 -8.08 15.60 8.31
CA LEU A 160 -9.08 15.72 7.28
C LEU A 160 -10.35 16.38 7.86
N GLN A 161 -11.08 17.12 7.02
CA GLN A 161 -12.31 17.77 7.44
C GLN A 161 -13.33 16.79 8.02
N GLU A 162 -13.41 15.60 7.44
CA GLU A 162 -14.31 14.54 7.88
C GLU A 162 -14.02 14.11 9.34
N MET A 163 -12.74 14.09 9.75
CA MET A 163 -12.39 13.76 11.15
C MET A 163 -12.84 14.86 12.11
N ILE A 164 -12.65 16.13 11.73
CA ILE A 164 -13.12 17.26 12.52
C ILE A 164 -14.65 17.20 12.67
N GLU A 165 -15.35 16.85 11.59
CA GLU A 165 -16.82 16.70 11.62
C GLU A 165 -17.28 15.53 12.51
N VAL A 166 -16.52 14.44 12.56
CA VAL A 166 -16.80 13.32 13.47
C VAL A 166 -16.74 13.81 14.92
N LEU A 167 -15.66 14.52 15.29
CA LEU A 167 -15.49 15.03 16.64
C LEU A 167 -16.52 16.11 17.01
N ASN A 168 -16.86 17.00 16.08
CA ASN A 168 -17.90 18.00 16.28
C ASN A 168 -19.28 17.39 16.56
N LYS A 169 -19.50 16.15 16.14
CA LYS A 169 -20.74 15.39 16.36
C LYS A 169 -20.62 14.35 17.48
N ALA A 170 -19.43 14.16 18.01
CA ALA A 170 -19.17 13.15 19.03
C ALA A 170 -19.99 13.42 20.31
N THR A 171 -20.62 12.39 20.81
CA THR A 171 -21.30 12.47 22.09
C THR A 171 -20.27 12.39 23.22
N ARG A 172 -20.42 13.23 24.25
CA ARG A 172 -19.54 13.22 25.41
C ARG A 172 -19.50 11.82 26.03
N LEU A 173 -18.31 11.34 26.34
CA LEU A 173 -17.99 10.02 26.87
C LEU A 173 -18.32 8.84 25.95
N SER A 174 -18.71 9.09 24.68
CA SER A 174 -18.83 8.05 23.67
C SER A 174 -17.45 7.67 23.12
N THR A 175 -17.27 6.40 22.79
CA THR A 175 -16.06 5.85 22.17
C THR A 175 -16.18 5.65 20.67
N GLU A 176 -17.35 5.91 20.07
CA GLU A 176 -17.62 5.66 18.64
C GLU A 176 -16.67 6.43 17.70
N TRP A 177 -16.16 7.56 18.12
CA TRP A 177 -15.23 8.37 17.36
C TRP A 177 -13.88 7.69 17.12
N LEU A 178 -13.50 6.75 17.99
CA LEU A 178 -12.26 5.99 17.89
C LEU A 178 -12.24 5.10 16.64
N ASP A 179 -13.41 4.59 16.25
CA ASP A 179 -13.60 3.73 15.07
C ASP A 179 -13.92 4.53 13.80
N ALA A 180 -13.71 5.85 13.84
CA ALA A 180 -13.97 6.71 12.70
C ALA A 180 -13.09 6.34 11.50
N LYS A 181 -13.72 6.26 10.35
CA LYS A 181 -13.12 5.80 9.10
C LYS A 181 -13.16 6.89 8.03
N TYR A 182 -12.18 6.85 7.16
CA TYR A 182 -12.15 7.68 5.97
C TYR A 182 -12.14 6.82 4.72
N LYS A 183 -13.01 7.13 3.79
CA LYS A 183 -13.03 6.50 2.48
C LYS A 183 -12.27 7.36 1.48
N ILE A 184 -11.22 6.79 0.89
CA ILE A 184 -10.41 7.46 -0.11
C ILE A 184 -11.28 7.76 -1.33
N LYS A 185 -11.32 9.03 -1.73
CA LYS A 185 -12.14 9.52 -2.86
C LYS A 185 -11.34 9.62 -4.15
N ASP A 186 -10.05 9.88 -4.03
CA ASP A 186 -9.11 10.00 -5.14
C ASP A 186 -7.77 9.40 -4.69
N ASP A 187 -7.31 8.39 -5.37
CA ASP A 187 -6.07 7.68 -5.06
C ASP A 187 -4.82 8.33 -5.68
N VAL A 188 -4.99 9.26 -6.60
CA VAL A 188 -3.89 10.02 -7.21
C VAL A 188 -3.62 11.31 -6.44
N ASN A 189 -4.69 12.05 -6.11
CA ASN A 189 -4.62 13.35 -5.46
C ASN A 189 -5.29 13.32 -4.07
N SER A 190 -5.04 12.26 -3.32
CA SER A 190 -5.65 12.11 -2.01
C SER A 190 -5.21 13.21 -1.05
N ALA A 191 -6.16 13.71 -0.26
CA ALA A 191 -5.85 14.63 0.82
C ALA A 191 -4.99 14.00 1.93
N ILE A 192 -4.92 12.67 2.00
CA ILE A 192 -4.13 11.93 2.98
C ILE A 192 -2.62 12.17 2.79
N TRP A 193 -2.18 12.23 1.53
CA TRP A 193 -0.78 12.46 1.14
C TRP A 193 -0.61 13.68 0.24
N ALA A 194 -1.44 14.69 0.45
CA ALA A 194 -1.27 15.94 -0.25
C ALA A 194 0.09 16.55 0.09
N LYS A 195 0.83 17.00 -0.92
CA LYS A 195 2.14 17.61 -0.71
C LYS A 195 2.07 18.70 0.34
N LYS A 196 2.99 18.65 1.30
CA LYS A 196 3.09 19.55 2.44
C LYS A 196 1.94 19.45 3.46
N SER A 197 1.11 18.41 3.39
CA SER A 197 -0.04 18.26 4.29
C SER A 197 -0.40 16.78 4.50
N PHE A 198 0.59 15.92 4.72
CA PHE A 198 0.36 14.52 5.00
C PHE A 198 -0.42 14.36 6.30
N LEU A 199 -1.46 13.52 6.25
CA LEU A 199 -2.15 13.10 7.46
C LEU A 199 -1.20 12.27 8.33
N MET A 200 -1.11 12.63 9.61
CA MET A 200 -0.38 11.87 10.62
C MET A 200 -1.25 11.74 11.86
N ALA A 201 -1.14 10.64 12.57
CA ALA A 201 -1.88 10.42 13.81
C ALA A 201 -0.96 9.87 14.90
N SER A 202 -1.40 10.00 16.15
CA SER A 202 -0.69 9.43 17.30
C SER A 202 -0.37 7.96 17.05
N HIS A 203 0.89 7.61 17.23
CA HIS A 203 1.36 6.23 17.15
C HIS A 203 0.76 5.37 18.27
N ASP A 204 0.76 5.91 19.48
CA ASP A 204 0.23 5.29 20.70
C ASP A 204 -0.74 6.23 21.41
N VAL A 205 -1.53 5.69 22.31
CA VAL A 205 -2.34 6.49 23.22
C VAL A 205 -1.44 7.16 24.25
N ALA A 206 -1.34 8.47 24.19
CA ALA A 206 -0.53 9.21 25.14
C ALA A 206 -1.31 9.45 26.44
N LYS A 207 -0.84 8.89 27.55
CA LYS A 207 -1.41 9.17 28.87
C LYS A 207 -0.80 10.41 29.48
N ARG A 208 -1.63 11.33 29.94
CA ARG A 208 -1.19 12.62 30.50
C ARG A 208 -1.94 12.96 31.77
N LYS A 209 -1.21 13.37 32.80
CA LYS A 209 -1.78 13.77 34.09
C LYS A 209 -2.45 15.14 34.00
N LEU A 210 -3.51 15.31 34.74
CA LEU A 210 -4.24 16.55 34.90
C LEU A 210 -4.01 17.17 36.29
N PRO A 211 -4.33 18.47 36.49
CA PRO A 211 -4.31 19.10 37.80
C PRO A 211 -5.20 18.35 38.80
N ALA A 212 -4.73 18.22 40.05
CA ALA A 212 -5.46 17.51 41.09
C ALA A 212 -6.80 18.17 41.46
N THR A 213 -6.93 19.48 41.18
CA THR A 213 -8.16 20.23 41.46
C THR A 213 -8.61 20.99 40.22
N PHE A 214 -9.92 21.10 40.04
CA PHE A 214 -10.50 21.85 38.91
C PHE A 214 -10.13 23.34 38.93
N ALA A 215 -10.04 23.95 40.14
CA ALA A 215 -9.66 25.36 40.26
C ALA A 215 -8.26 25.68 39.73
N ALA A 216 -7.37 24.68 39.61
CA ALA A 216 -6.05 24.87 39.06
C ALA A 216 -6.09 25.30 37.57
N TRP A 217 -7.18 25.03 36.85
CA TRP A 217 -7.36 25.45 35.47
C TRP A 217 -7.45 26.98 35.31
N ASP A 218 -7.72 27.72 36.39
CA ASP A 218 -7.69 29.19 36.38
C ASP A 218 -6.30 29.76 36.01
N ASN A 219 -5.25 28.99 36.26
CA ASN A 219 -3.87 29.35 35.91
C ASN A 219 -3.59 29.22 34.41
N TYR A 220 -4.42 28.49 33.69
CA TYR A 220 -4.23 28.12 32.28
C TYR A 220 -5.30 28.73 31.37
N ALA A 221 -5.89 29.85 31.77
CA ALA A 221 -6.88 30.59 31.01
C ALA A 221 -6.29 31.48 29.89
N SER A 222 -4.98 31.44 29.68
CA SER A 222 -4.28 32.26 28.68
C SER A 222 -3.42 31.40 27.78
N GLU A 223 -3.44 31.70 26.47
CA GLU A 223 -2.57 31.08 25.48
C GLU A 223 -1.07 31.22 25.81
N ASN A 224 -0.70 32.31 26.47
CA ASN A 224 0.68 32.56 26.89
C ASN A 224 1.11 31.74 28.12
N SER A 225 0.17 31.08 28.79
CA SER A 225 0.43 30.24 29.97
C SER A 225 -0.41 28.97 29.88
N PRO A 226 -0.21 28.13 28.85
CA PRO A 226 -0.98 26.91 28.67
C PRO A 226 -0.58 25.82 29.65
N PHE A 227 -1.48 24.89 29.93
CA PHE A 227 -1.14 23.65 30.62
C PHE A 227 -0.32 22.74 29.72
N ASP A 228 0.89 22.39 30.11
CA ASP A 228 1.81 21.59 29.31
C ASP A 228 1.54 20.09 29.51
N LEU A 229 0.96 19.44 28.50
CA LEU A 229 0.72 17.99 28.51
C LEU A 229 2.00 17.15 28.35
N CYS A 230 3.14 17.77 28.06
CA CYS A 230 4.42 17.09 27.82
C CYS A 230 5.51 17.47 28.80
N GLY A 231 5.27 18.42 29.70
CA GLY A 231 6.25 18.97 30.60
C GLY A 231 5.75 19.19 32.03
N ASN A 232 6.46 20.06 32.75
CA ASN A 232 6.15 20.45 34.13
C ASN A 232 5.22 21.65 34.16
N ASN A 233 4.27 21.64 35.07
CA ASN A 233 3.30 22.68 35.27
C ASN A 233 3.42 23.33 36.65
N GLU A 234 2.96 24.57 36.76
CA GLU A 234 3.08 25.37 38.01
C GLU A 234 2.50 24.71 39.25
N ASN A 235 1.48 23.87 39.10
CA ASN A 235 0.84 23.14 40.19
C ASN A 235 1.49 21.77 40.49
N GLY A 236 2.74 21.57 40.10
CA GLY A 236 3.48 20.35 40.38
C GLY A 236 3.07 19.14 39.57
N VAL A 237 2.25 19.33 38.51
CA VAL A 237 1.91 18.24 37.59
C VAL A 237 3.10 18.03 36.66
N ASP A 238 3.75 16.90 36.78
CA ASP A 238 4.86 16.49 35.95
C ASP A 238 4.43 15.43 34.94
N ASN A 239 4.36 15.82 33.67
CA ASN A 239 4.08 14.94 32.54
C ASN A 239 5.34 14.42 31.86
N SER A 240 6.54 14.91 32.25
CA SER A 240 7.82 14.45 31.69
C SER A 240 8.23 13.07 32.20
N LEU A 241 7.76 12.68 33.40
CA LEU A 241 8.19 11.45 34.10
C LEU A 241 7.39 10.20 33.75
N ASN A 242 6.23 10.34 33.12
CA ASN A 242 5.33 9.21 32.87
C ASN A 242 5.59 8.48 31.56
N GLN A 243 6.42 9.03 30.71
CA GLN A 243 6.86 8.41 29.46
C GLN A 243 8.34 8.66 29.27
N THR A 244 8.99 7.74 28.60
CA THR A 244 10.41 7.87 28.23
C THR A 244 10.68 9.05 27.31
N THR A 245 9.65 9.76 26.85
CA THR A 245 9.73 10.91 25.95
C THR A 245 8.78 12.02 26.39
N ASN A 246 9.25 13.26 26.34
CA ASN A 246 8.45 14.46 26.59
C ASN A 246 7.60 14.88 25.36
N TYR A 247 7.32 13.95 24.46
CA TYR A 247 6.64 14.21 23.19
C TYR A 247 5.48 13.23 23.02
N ILE A 248 4.57 13.57 22.12
CA ILE A 248 3.60 12.64 21.55
C ILE A 248 4.11 12.29 20.15
N ASP A 249 4.47 11.03 19.96
CA ASP A 249 4.91 10.52 18.66
C ASP A 249 3.72 10.40 17.72
N VAL A 250 3.90 10.82 16.46
CA VAL A 250 2.94 10.63 15.38
C VAL A 250 3.58 9.88 14.23
N GLU A 251 2.77 9.17 13.49
CA GLU A 251 3.15 8.45 12.27
C GLU A 251 2.30 8.89 11.09
N ARG A 252 2.85 8.77 9.88
CA ARG A 252 2.11 9.06 8.66
C ARG A 252 1.05 7.98 8.41
N ALA A 253 -0.14 8.41 7.99
CA ALA A 253 -1.22 7.49 7.60
C ALA A 253 -0.98 6.82 6.24
N ALA A 254 0.10 7.17 5.56
CA ALA A 254 0.41 6.64 4.24
C ALA A 254 1.83 6.07 4.18
N ALA A 255 1.95 4.90 3.57
CA ALA A 255 3.20 4.27 3.17
C ALA A 255 3.58 4.68 1.74
N ARG A 256 4.88 4.75 1.45
CA ARG A 256 5.41 5.14 0.15
C ARG A 256 5.96 3.93 -0.60
N PHE A 257 5.65 3.85 -1.90
CA PHE A 257 6.24 2.90 -2.82
C PHE A 257 7.24 3.60 -3.72
N ASP A 258 8.49 3.22 -3.58
CA ASP A 258 9.59 3.70 -4.40
C ASP A 258 9.99 2.61 -5.41
N PHE A 259 10.28 3.01 -6.63
CA PHE A 259 10.67 2.12 -7.71
C PHE A 259 12.05 2.48 -8.27
N LYS A 260 12.83 1.45 -8.58
CA LYS A 260 14.11 1.58 -9.27
C LYS A 260 14.23 0.51 -10.35
N ASP A 261 14.67 0.91 -11.54
CA ASP A 261 15.10 -0.05 -12.56
C ASP A 261 16.44 -0.67 -12.16
N GLY A 262 16.42 -1.97 -11.89
CA GLY A 262 17.62 -2.75 -11.54
C GLY A 262 18.28 -3.43 -12.75
N SER A 263 17.82 -3.16 -13.98
CA SER A 263 18.43 -3.75 -15.18
C SER A 263 19.79 -3.11 -15.50
N GLU A 264 20.70 -3.89 -16.08
CA GLU A 264 22.06 -3.42 -16.42
C GLU A 264 22.05 -2.24 -17.40
N LEU A 265 21.05 -2.16 -18.28
CA LEU A 265 20.94 -1.14 -19.32
C LEU A 265 19.97 -0.02 -18.99
N GLY A 266 19.32 -0.04 -17.82
CA GLY A 266 18.34 0.97 -17.44
C GLY A 266 17.10 0.99 -18.34
N ASN A 267 16.67 -0.16 -18.84
CA ASN A 267 15.55 -0.29 -19.79
C ASN A 267 14.55 -1.39 -19.34
N ASN A 268 14.56 -1.74 -18.07
CA ASN A 268 13.72 -2.77 -17.47
C ASN A 268 13.78 -4.14 -18.19
N THR A 269 14.92 -4.45 -18.82
CA THR A 269 15.16 -5.71 -19.52
C THR A 269 16.23 -6.53 -18.81
N TYR A 270 15.88 -7.76 -18.46
CA TYR A 270 16.68 -8.66 -17.63
C TYR A 270 17.00 -9.95 -18.41
N ASP A 271 18.21 -10.47 -18.21
CA ASP A 271 18.62 -11.74 -18.77
C ASP A 271 18.05 -12.90 -17.96
N LEU A 272 17.52 -13.91 -18.64
CA LEU A 272 17.02 -15.13 -18.04
C LEU A 272 17.84 -16.34 -18.45
N GLY A 273 18.01 -17.28 -17.51
CA GLY A 273 18.67 -18.56 -17.76
C GLY A 273 20.18 -18.45 -17.93
N LYS A 274 20.83 -17.60 -17.12
CA LYS A 274 22.30 -17.51 -17.08
C LYS A 274 22.89 -18.84 -16.58
N THR A 275 23.69 -19.49 -17.43
CA THR A 275 24.54 -20.62 -17.04
C THR A 275 26.00 -20.20 -17.14
N THR A 276 26.92 -21.02 -16.56
CA THR A 276 28.36 -20.79 -16.70
C THR A 276 28.84 -20.80 -18.14
N ALA A 277 28.14 -21.50 -19.02
CA ALA A 277 28.45 -21.60 -20.45
C ALA A 277 27.65 -20.58 -21.31
N ASP A 278 26.43 -20.29 -20.91
CA ASP A 278 25.49 -19.42 -21.63
C ASP A 278 25.08 -18.24 -20.75
N LYS A 279 25.45 -17.03 -21.13
CA LYS A 279 25.15 -15.84 -20.34
C LYS A 279 23.67 -15.51 -20.33
N GLU A 280 22.92 -15.91 -21.36
CA GLU A 280 21.47 -15.73 -21.42
C GLU A 280 20.84 -16.79 -22.32
N VAL A 281 19.69 -17.33 -21.94
CA VAL A 281 18.84 -18.16 -22.82
C VAL A 281 17.83 -17.29 -23.53
N MET A 282 17.22 -16.36 -22.80
CA MET A 282 16.27 -15.37 -23.31
C MET A 282 16.32 -14.12 -22.41
N LYS A 283 15.51 -13.13 -22.74
CA LYS A 283 15.35 -11.92 -21.94
C LYS A 283 13.91 -11.75 -21.53
N VAL A 284 13.71 -11.01 -20.48
CA VAL A 284 12.39 -10.50 -20.09
C VAL A 284 12.44 -8.99 -19.99
N GLN A 285 11.48 -8.33 -20.59
CA GLN A 285 11.25 -6.91 -20.41
C GLN A 285 10.02 -6.72 -19.53
N LEU A 286 10.17 -6.01 -18.42
CA LEU A 286 9.02 -5.54 -17.64
C LEU A 286 8.38 -4.39 -18.42
N VAL A 287 7.08 -4.55 -18.70
CA VAL A 287 6.36 -3.61 -19.59
C VAL A 287 5.27 -2.84 -18.88
N ARG A 288 4.70 -3.42 -17.80
CA ARG A 288 3.65 -2.79 -17.00
C ARG A 288 3.85 -3.13 -15.55
N MET A 289 3.39 -2.24 -14.67
CA MET A 289 3.28 -2.51 -13.24
C MET A 289 2.06 -1.81 -12.65
N SER A 290 1.51 -2.38 -11.58
CA SER A 290 0.41 -1.79 -10.84
C SER A 290 0.44 -2.23 -9.39
N LEU A 291 -0.09 -1.41 -8.49
CA LEU A 291 -0.40 -1.82 -7.13
C LEU A 291 -1.71 -2.62 -7.11
N VAL A 292 -1.79 -3.59 -6.24
CA VAL A 292 -2.96 -4.45 -6.04
C VAL A 292 -3.28 -4.56 -4.55
N ASN A 293 -4.53 -4.83 -4.23
CA ASN A 293 -5.03 -4.95 -2.87
C ASN A 293 -4.78 -3.68 -2.02
N LEU A 294 -5.07 -2.53 -2.61
CA LEU A 294 -5.02 -1.27 -1.89
C LEU A 294 -6.27 -1.12 -1.03
N SER A 295 -6.11 -0.67 0.20
CA SER A 295 -7.24 -0.28 1.03
C SER A 295 -7.86 1.00 0.49
N LYS A 296 -9.18 1.02 0.35
CA LYS A 296 -9.97 2.21 -0.05
C LYS A 296 -10.58 2.93 1.13
N GLU A 297 -10.53 2.33 2.31
CA GLU A 297 -11.02 2.87 3.55
C GLU A 297 -10.05 2.50 4.67
N PHE A 298 -9.76 3.41 5.58
CA PHE A 298 -8.87 3.19 6.70
C PHE A 298 -9.39 3.91 7.95
N PHE A 299 -8.87 3.52 9.14
CA PHE A 299 -9.16 4.19 10.38
C PHE A 299 -8.30 5.46 10.53
N PHE A 300 -8.88 6.53 11.07
CA PHE A 300 -8.09 7.73 11.38
C PHE A 300 -7.04 7.51 12.46
N LEU A 301 -7.36 6.67 13.42
CA LEU A 301 -6.44 6.23 14.47
C LEU A 301 -6.09 4.77 14.22
N ARG A 302 -4.81 4.46 14.27
CA ARG A 302 -4.35 3.09 14.02
C ARG A 302 -4.96 2.10 14.98
N HIS A 303 -5.53 1.04 14.44
CA HIS A 303 -6.01 -0.12 15.20
C HIS A 303 -4.98 -1.24 15.13
N THR A 304 -4.76 -1.89 16.25
CA THR A 304 -3.86 -3.04 16.37
C THR A 304 -4.55 -4.20 17.06
N SER A 305 -4.19 -5.42 16.71
CA SER A 305 -4.67 -6.63 17.37
C SER A 305 -3.54 -7.63 17.58
N THR A 306 -3.80 -8.65 18.39
CA THR A 306 -2.82 -9.70 18.69
C THR A 306 -2.73 -10.77 17.61
N ASP A 307 -3.69 -10.85 16.71
CA ASP A 307 -3.83 -11.90 15.72
C ASP A 307 -4.11 -11.41 14.29
N GLY A 308 -4.15 -10.08 14.08
CA GLY A 308 -4.43 -9.46 12.79
C GLY A 308 -5.91 -9.46 12.40
N THR A 309 -6.82 -9.75 13.33
CA THR A 309 -8.27 -9.65 13.09
C THR A 309 -8.83 -8.35 13.67
N LEU A 310 -9.95 -7.89 13.11
CA LEU A 310 -10.63 -6.68 13.57
C LEU A 310 -11.31 -6.91 14.95
N ALA A 311 -11.73 -8.13 15.22
CA ALA A 311 -12.37 -8.48 16.49
C ALA A 311 -11.38 -8.34 17.65
N GLY A 312 -11.65 -7.41 18.57
CA GLY A 312 -10.77 -7.11 19.70
C GLY A 312 -9.58 -6.21 19.35
N ALA A 313 -9.58 -5.60 18.18
CA ALA A 313 -8.62 -4.57 17.86
C ALA A 313 -8.80 -3.35 18.78
N MET A 314 -7.69 -2.74 19.15
CA MET A 314 -7.62 -1.59 20.04
C MET A 314 -6.77 -0.49 19.40
N ILE A 315 -7.04 0.75 19.80
CA ILE A 315 -6.17 1.85 19.43
C ILE A 315 -4.93 1.80 20.32
N GLY A 316 -3.77 1.85 19.70
CA GLY A 316 -2.53 1.95 20.44
C GLY A 316 -1.40 1.15 19.85
N GLY A 317 -0.32 1.13 20.59
CA GLY A 317 0.94 0.57 20.20
C GLY A 317 1.13 -0.92 20.51
N PRO A 318 2.41 -1.33 20.56
CA PRO A 318 2.80 -2.74 20.66
C PRO A 318 2.30 -3.47 21.92
N GLU A 319 1.87 -2.74 22.91
CA GLU A 319 1.31 -3.30 24.16
C GLU A 319 -0.08 -3.91 23.98
N TYR A 320 -0.85 -3.42 23.01
CA TYR A 320 -2.22 -3.88 22.75
C TYR A 320 -2.30 -4.88 21.60
N GLY A 321 -1.32 -4.89 20.72
CA GLY A 321 -1.27 -5.79 19.59
C GLY A 321 -0.16 -5.43 18.63
N ARG A 322 0.25 -6.41 17.82
CA ARG A 322 1.40 -6.23 16.90
C ARG A 322 1.00 -6.15 15.45
N TYR A 323 -0.26 -6.45 15.15
CA TYR A 323 -0.79 -6.39 13.81
C TYR A 323 -1.62 -5.14 13.64
N VAL A 324 -1.23 -4.30 12.72
CA VAL A 324 -2.10 -3.24 12.24
C VAL A 324 -3.24 -3.88 11.48
N VAL A 325 -4.45 -3.46 11.77
CA VAL A 325 -5.65 -3.98 11.13
C VAL A 325 -6.36 -2.87 10.36
N ASP A 326 -6.74 -3.16 9.14
CA ASP A 326 -7.57 -2.28 8.34
C ASP A 326 -9.07 -2.46 8.68
N THR A 327 -9.93 -1.76 7.93
CA THR A 327 -11.36 -1.70 8.26
C THR A 327 -12.14 -2.98 7.98
N ASP A 328 -11.52 -3.96 7.31
CA ASP A 328 -12.08 -5.28 7.01
C ASP A 328 -11.05 -6.41 7.15
N ALA A 329 -10.15 -6.26 8.10
CA ALA A 329 -9.00 -7.14 8.36
C ALA A 329 -9.41 -8.55 8.81
N GLU A 330 -10.18 -9.23 8.01
CA GLU A 330 -10.58 -10.60 8.28
C GLU A 330 -10.05 -11.53 7.19
N PHE A 331 -8.97 -12.25 7.47
CA PHE A 331 -8.42 -13.25 6.56
C PHE A 331 -9.06 -14.64 6.74
N LYS A 332 -10.10 -14.75 7.59
CA LYS A 332 -10.93 -15.95 7.74
C LYS A 332 -12.40 -15.61 7.57
N LYS A 333 -13.08 -16.35 6.74
CA LYS A 333 -14.53 -16.32 6.58
C LYS A 333 -15.10 -17.71 6.81
N ASN A 334 -16.01 -17.85 7.79
CA ASN A 334 -16.57 -19.16 8.17
C ASN A 334 -15.47 -20.18 8.52
N GLU A 335 -14.45 -19.76 9.28
CA GLU A 335 -13.28 -20.54 9.69
C GLU A 335 -12.39 -21.06 8.54
N LYS A 336 -12.70 -20.70 7.32
CA LYS A 336 -11.86 -20.94 6.15
C LYS A 336 -11.07 -19.71 5.80
N LEU A 337 -9.85 -19.95 5.34
CA LEU A 337 -9.02 -18.90 4.80
C LEU A 337 -9.66 -18.24 3.60
N ILE A 338 -9.57 -16.93 3.57
CA ILE A 338 -9.89 -16.17 2.39
C ILE A 338 -8.66 -16.23 1.46
N GLU A 339 -8.83 -16.91 0.33
CA GLU A 339 -7.74 -17.12 -0.63
C GLU A 339 -7.65 -15.99 -1.67
N HIS A 340 -8.65 -15.12 -1.73
CA HIS A 340 -8.74 -14.09 -2.76
C HIS A 340 -9.11 -12.72 -2.17
N ALA A 341 -8.31 -11.73 -2.46
CA ALA A 341 -8.56 -10.34 -2.08
C ALA A 341 -9.94 -9.80 -2.55
N ALA A 342 -10.50 -10.36 -3.63
CA ALA A 342 -11.84 -10.02 -4.11
C ALA A 342 -12.97 -10.29 -3.10
N GLU A 343 -12.73 -11.12 -2.09
CA GLU A 343 -13.68 -11.36 -1.02
C GLU A 343 -13.71 -10.23 0.03
N PHE A 344 -12.72 -9.35 0.01
CA PHE A 344 -12.64 -8.18 0.86
C PHE A 344 -13.20 -6.95 0.14
N PRO A 345 -14.26 -6.33 0.65
CA PRO A 345 -14.86 -5.17 -0.01
C PRO A 345 -13.95 -3.94 0.01
N ASN A 346 -12.97 -3.90 0.90
CA ASN A 346 -12.05 -2.78 1.01
C ASN A 346 -10.90 -2.82 -0.01
N TYR A 347 -10.60 -3.97 -0.60
CA TYR A 347 -9.49 -4.11 -1.52
C TYR A 347 -9.83 -3.69 -2.95
N VAL A 348 -8.88 -3.04 -3.59
CA VAL A 348 -9.02 -2.60 -4.99
C VAL A 348 -7.71 -2.74 -5.75
N PHE A 349 -7.86 -2.84 -7.05
CA PHE A 349 -6.77 -2.72 -8.01
C PHE A 349 -6.51 -1.25 -8.28
N TYR A 350 -5.25 -0.83 -8.20
CA TYR A 350 -4.89 0.54 -8.57
C TYR A 350 -4.85 0.72 -10.10
N PRO A 351 -5.29 1.83 -10.66
CA PRO A 351 -6.22 2.83 -10.16
C PRO A 351 -7.65 2.47 -10.59
N MET A 352 -8.48 2.10 -9.67
CA MET A 352 -9.85 1.67 -9.98
C MET A 352 -10.93 2.62 -9.46
N PHE A 353 -10.51 3.76 -8.89
CA PHE A 353 -11.43 4.77 -8.42
C PHE A 353 -11.68 5.83 -9.49
N ASN A 354 -12.95 6.12 -9.74
CA ASN A 354 -13.30 7.34 -10.43
C ASN A 354 -13.29 8.53 -9.44
N SER A 355 -13.53 9.73 -9.95
CA SER A 355 -13.61 10.98 -9.15
C SER A 355 -14.69 10.95 -8.05
N GLU A 356 -15.59 9.98 -8.07
CA GLU A 356 -16.63 9.77 -7.06
C GLU A 356 -16.22 8.73 -6.01
N GLY A 357 -15.01 8.19 -6.07
CA GLY A 357 -14.52 7.12 -5.20
C GLY A 357 -15.22 5.78 -5.43
N LYS A 358 -15.80 5.58 -6.61
CA LYS A 358 -16.42 4.32 -7.01
C LYS A 358 -15.49 3.57 -7.94
N ILE A 359 -15.55 2.24 -7.85
CA ILE A 359 -14.89 1.38 -8.82
C ILE A 359 -15.52 1.63 -10.19
N ASP A 360 -14.73 2.14 -11.12
CA ASP A 360 -15.11 2.24 -12.52
C ASP A 360 -14.72 0.94 -13.22
N GLU A 361 -15.72 0.14 -13.62
CA GLU A 361 -15.47 -1.10 -14.35
C GLU A 361 -14.76 -0.87 -15.68
N ASN A 362 -14.92 0.30 -16.29
CA ASN A 362 -14.15 0.68 -17.46
C ASN A 362 -12.67 0.89 -17.12
N GLN A 363 -12.36 1.22 -15.89
CA GLN A 363 -10.97 1.37 -15.42
C GLN A 363 -10.27 0.04 -15.12
N ARG A 364 -10.98 -1.08 -15.01
CA ARG A 364 -10.35 -2.41 -15.02
C ARG A 364 -9.47 -2.61 -16.25
N ASN A 365 -9.81 -1.96 -17.35
CA ASN A 365 -9.01 -1.96 -18.57
C ASN A 365 -7.85 -0.95 -18.53
N LEU A 366 -7.80 -0.03 -17.59
CA LEU A 366 -6.72 0.96 -17.47
C LEU A 366 -5.37 0.36 -17.05
N TRP A 367 -5.38 -0.89 -16.56
CA TRP A 367 -4.13 -1.66 -16.48
C TRP A 367 -3.32 -1.58 -17.78
N HIS A 368 -3.99 -1.55 -18.91
CA HIS A 368 -3.36 -1.36 -20.22
C HIS A 368 -2.70 0.02 -20.40
N ASN A 369 -3.12 1.03 -19.65
CA ASN A 369 -2.52 2.36 -19.69
C ASN A 369 -1.34 2.53 -18.72
N HIS A 370 -1.11 1.55 -17.83
CA HIS A 370 0.01 1.56 -16.89
C HIS A 370 1.22 0.84 -17.47
N THR A 371 1.80 1.42 -18.54
CA THR A 371 3.14 0.99 -18.95
C THR A 371 4.15 1.41 -17.89
N LEU A 372 5.27 0.71 -17.83
CA LEU A 372 6.34 1.08 -16.93
C LEU A 372 6.81 2.52 -17.18
N ASP A 373 6.88 2.92 -18.47
CA ASP A 373 7.23 4.29 -18.84
C ASP A 373 6.18 5.31 -18.36
N ASP A 374 4.87 5.01 -18.49
CA ASP A 374 3.82 5.89 -17.97
C ASP A 374 3.88 5.99 -16.43
N VAL A 375 4.18 4.89 -15.74
CA VAL A 375 4.37 4.87 -14.29
C VAL A 375 5.57 5.72 -13.89
N LEU A 376 6.70 5.56 -14.56
CA LEU A 376 7.91 6.31 -14.25
C LEU A 376 7.76 7.80 -14.58
N ASN A 377 7.09 8.14 -15.69
CA ASN A 377 6.82 9.53 -16.06
C ASN A 377 5.73 10.18 -15.19
N GLY A 378 4.78 9.39 -14.71
CA GLY A 378 3.74 9.84 -13.77
C GLY A 378 4.14 9.69 -12.31
N ALA A 379 5.27 9.08 -12.01
CA ALA A 379 5.85 9.09 -10.68
C ALA A 379 6.12 10.53 -10.26
N GLU A 380 5.95 10.82 -9.00
CA GLU A 380 6.35 12.11 -8.45
C GLU A 380 7.86 12.27 -8.63
N GLN A 381 8.25 12.81 -9.77
CA GLN A 381 9.60 13.32 -9.93
C GLN A 381 9.68 14.57 -9.06
N ASP A 382 10.29 14.41 -7.92
CA ASP A 382 10.59 15.56 -7.10
C ASP A 382 11.63 16.40 -7.82
N THR A 383 11.15 17.50 -8.36
CA THR A 383 12.02 18.54 -8.91
C THR A 383 12.68 19.34 -7.79
N ASP A 384 12.27 19.13 -6.54
CA ASP A 384 12.85 19.74 -5.37
C ASP A 384 14.03 18.88 -4.89
N ASP A 385 15.11 19.19 -5.38
CA ASP A 385 16.48 18.75 -5.45
C ASP A 385 17.12 18.01 -4.25
N SER A 386 16.51 17.97 -3.08
CA SER A 386 17.19 17.45 -1.90
C SER A 386 17.30 15.94 -1.87
N TRP A 387 16.35 15.24 -2.49
CA TRP A 387 16.25 13.79 -2.48
C TRP A 387 16.86 13.12 -3.73
N ASN A 388 16.54 13.66 -4.90
CA ASN A 388 17.04 13.13 -6.16
C ASN A 388 18.40 13.72 -6.57
N ASN A 389 18.81 14.83 -5.93
CA ASN A 389 20.03 15.52 -6.22
C ASN A 389 20.62 16.12 -4.93
N PRO A 390 21.07 15.28 -4.00
CA PRO A 390 21.62 15.76 -2.74
C PRO A 390 22.86 16.65 -2.98
N LYS A 391 23.00 17.68 -2.18
CA LYS A 391 24.11 18.66 -2.25
C LYS A 391 25.50 18.02 -2.16
N ASP A 392 25.59 16.80 -1.66
CA ASP A 392 26.83 16.03 -1.52
C ASP A 392 27.04 15.02 -2.66
N GLY A 393 26.18 15.02 -3.67
CA GLY A 393 26.23 14.11 -4.82
C GLY A 393 25.87 12.66 -4.49
N LYS A 394 25.41 12.36 -3.27
CA LYS A 394 24.96 11.03 -2.88
C LYS A 394 23.45 11.03 -2.79
N LYS A 395 22.80 10.23 -3.64
CA LYS A 395 21.37 9.96 -3.51
C LYS A 395 21.17 9.08 -2.29
N PRO A 396 20.34 9.45 -1.30
CA PRO A 396 20.17 8.67 -0.07
C PRO A 396 19.71 7.23 -0.33
N TYR A 397 18.89 7.03 -1.36
CA TYR A 397 18.34 5.73 -1.74
C TYR A 397 18.62 5.36 -3.21
N GLY A 398 19.74 5.80 -3.76
CA GLY A 398 20.15 5.52 -5.14
C GLY A 398 19.23 6.19 -6.18
N ASP A 399 18.89 5.43 -7.26
CA ASP A 399 18.09 5.95 -8.38
C ASP A 399 16.59 5.63 -8.24
N TYR A 400 16.10 5.49 -7.00
CA TYR A 400 14.69 5.27 -6.74
C TYR A 400 13.86 6.51 -7.07
N VAL A 401 12.70 6.28 -7.66
CA VAL A 401 11.68 7.29 -7.88
C VAL A 401 10.48 6.97 -7.01
N ILE A 402 9.87 7.99 -6.41
CA ILE A 402 8.62 7.83 -5.68
C ILE A 402 7.54 7.53 -6.70
N TRP A 403 6.89 6.40 -6.52
CA TRP A 403 5.84 5.98 -7.43
C TRP A 403 4.46 6.37 -6.91
N ARG A 404 4.08 5.88 -5.72
CA ARG A 404 2.75 6.10 -5.16
C ARG A 404 2.77 5.97 -3.64
N TYR A 405 1.67 6.42 -3.05
CA TYR A 405 1.36 6.22 -1.65
C TYR A 405 0.16 5.30 -1.49
N ALA A 406 0.08 4.61 -0.37
CA ALA A 406 -1.04 3.79 0.03
C ALA A 406 -1.27 3.92 1.53
N VAL A 407 -2.51 3.74 1.98
CA VAL A 407 -2.81 3.65 3.40
C VAL A 407 -2.52 2.25 3.92
N GLU A 408 -2.58 2.11 5.24
CA GLU A 408 -2.37 0.83 5.92
C GLU A 408 -3.27 -0.29 5.37
N ASN A 409 -2.73 -1.48 5.37
CA ASN A 409 -3.42 -2.72 5.06
C ASN A 409 -2.86 -3.83 5.94
N THR A 410 -3.69 -4.77 6.34
CA THR A 410 -3.26 -5.85 7.21
C THR A 410 -2.32 -6.80 6.48
N ILE A 411 -1.18 -7.09 7.12
CA ILE A 411 -0.32 -8.20 6.71
C ILE A 411 -0.67 -9.38 7.62
N PRO A 412 -1.20 -10.49 7.08
CA PRO A 412 -1.66 -11.61 7.90
C PRO A 412 -0.58 -12.19 8.79
N ALA A 413 -0.98 -12.65 9.98
CA ALA A 413 -0.10 -13.24 10.97
C ALA A 413 0.57 -14.56 10.54
N VAL A 414 -0.07 -15.31 9.66
CA VAL A 414 0.38 -16.64 9.25
C VAL A 414 1.20 -16.53 7.98
N GLU A 415 2.42 -17.06 7.99
CA GLU A 415 3.39 -16.98 6.88
C GLU A 415 2.80 -17.35 5.52
N ASP A 416 2.07 -18.46 5.46
CA ASP A 416 1.44 -18.91 4.20
C ASP A 416 0.47 -17.89 3.63
N TYR A 417 -0.17 -17.07 4.47
CA TYR A 417 -1.13 -16.07 4.05
C TYR A 417 -0.50 -14.80 3.52
N GLN A 418 0.69 -14.47 3.99
CA GLN A 418 1.46 -13.34 3.48
C GLN A 418 1.84 -13.51 2.00
N ARG A 419 1.77 -14.74 1.49
CA ARG A 419 2.09 -15.08 0.10
C ARG A 419 0.85 -15.29 -0.77
N ASN A 420 -0.34 -15.26 -0.21
CA ASN A 420 -1.58 -15.65 -0.88
C ASN A 420 -2.40 -14.48 -1.44
N GLY A 421 -1.79 -13.32 -1.62
CA GLY A 421 -2.43 -12.21 -2.31
C GLY A 421 -3.48 -11.48 -1.49
N ILE A 422 -3.37 -11.47 -0.16
CA ILE A 422 -4.26 -10.74 0.75
C ILE A 422 -3.70 -9.35 1.05
N SER A 423 -2.39 -9.23 1.31
CA SER A 423 -1.75 -7.94 1.56
C SER A 423 -1.59 -7.11 0.29
N THR A 424 -1.34 -5.82 0.45
CA THR A 424 -0.98 -4.94 -0.67
C THR A 424 0.26 -5.49 -1.38
N GLY A 425 0.26 -5.44 -2.69
CA GLY A 425 1.35 -5.94 -3.50
C GLY A 425 1.53 -5.17 -4.79
N VAL A 426 2.57 -5.57 -5.51
CA VAL A 426 2.87 -5.05 -6.85
C VAL A 426 2.71 -6.19 -7.84
N VAL A 427 2.03 -5.94 -8.94
CA VAL A 427 1.99 -6.85 -10.09
C VAL A 427 2.79 -6.27 -11.23
N PHE A 428 3.65 -7.09 -11.80
CA PHE A 428 4.40 -6.78 -13.01
C PHE A 428 3.88 -7.62 -14.17
N LYS A 429 3.80 -7.02 -15.35
CA LYS A 429 3.65 -7.73 -16.62
C LYS A 429 4.98 -7.70 -17.33
N GLY A 430 5.50 -8.87 -17.65
CA GLY A 430 6.73 -9.04 -18.40
C GLY A 430 6.45 -9.62 -19.78
N LYS A 431 7.28 -9.25 -20.76
CA LYS A 431 7.29 -9.80 -22.13
C LYS A 431 8.59 -10.56 -22.36
N LEU A 432 8.48 -11.78 -22.87
CA LEU A 432 9.65 -12.54 -23.30
C LEU A 432 10.26 -11.94 -24.57
N LEU A 433 11.57 -11.81 -24.59
CA LEU A 433 12.35 -11.33 -25.70
C LEU A 433 13.47 -12.32 -26.04
N SER A 434 13.85 -12.38 -27.30
CA SER A 434 15.04 -13.08 -27.74
C SER A 434 16.29 -12.30 -27.39
N GLY A 435 17.29 -13.01 -26.86
CA GLY A 435 18.64 -12.52 -26.74
C GLY A 435 19.56 -13.09 -27.86
N SER A 436 20.81 -12.69 -27.85
CA SER A 436 21.79 -13.16 -28.83
C SER A 436 22.00 -14.68 -28.75
N ASN A 437 22.02 -15.25 -27.55
CA ASN A 437 22.15 -16.69 -27.37
C ASN A 437 20.85 -17.44 -27.72
N THR A 438 19.68 -16.84 -27.55
CA THR A 438 18.41 -17.43 -28.02
C THR A 438 18.46 -17.71 -29.51
N ALA A 439 18.87 -16.72 -30.30
CA ALA A 439 18.94 -16.84 -31.76
C ALA A 439 19.95 -17.92 -32.21
N THR A 440 21.08 -18.02 -31.55
CA THR A 440 22.19 -18.91 -31.98
C THR A 440 22.09 -20.32 -31.42
N LYS A 441 21.65 -20.48 -30.16
CA LYS A 441 21.66 -21.77 -29.47
C LYS A 441 20.27 -22.38 -29.30
N HIS A 442 19.22 -21.58 -29.32
CA HIS A 442 17.82 -21.98 -29.16
C HIS A 442 16.96 -21.47 -30.32
N PRO A 443 17.24 -21.86 -31.60
CA PRO A 443 16.59 -21.27 -32.77
C PRO A 443 15.07 -21.47 -32.78
N LYS A 444 14.54 -22.58 -32.28
CA LYS A 444 13.08 -22.80 -32.17
C LYS A 444 12.46 -21.83 -31.16
N LEU A 445 13.07 -21.64 -29.99
CA LEU A 445 12.61 -20.66 -29.02
C LEU A 445 12.67 -19.24 -29.58
N ASN A 446 13.72 -18.92 -30.34
CA ASN A 446 13.82 -17.64 -31.03
C ASN A 446 12.66 -17.42 -32.01
N THR A 447 12.33 -18.41 -32.85
CA THR A 447 11.19 -18.28 -33.79
C THR A 447 9.85 -18.18 -33.08
N ALA A 448 9.70 -18.91 -31.95
CA ALA A 448 8.50 -18.80 -31.11
C ALA A 448 8.34 -17.40 -30.52
N ILE A 449 9.37 -16.88 -29.85
CA ILE A 449 9.34 -15.54 -29.23
C ILE A 449 9.04 -14.45 -30.26
N ASN A 450 9.61 -14.55 -31.48
CA ASN A 450 9.44 -13.55 -32.52
C ASN A 450 8.14 -13.71 -33.34
N GLY A 451 7.35 -14.76 -33.09
CA GLY A 451 6.10 -15.01 -33.81
C GLY A 451 6.33 -15.41 -35.27
N THR A 452 7.45 -16.06 -35.54
CA THR A 452 7.85 -16.55 -36.90
C THR A 452 7.93 -18.09 -36.91
N TYR A 453 7.30 -18.73 -35.94
CA TYR A 453 7.30 -20.18 -35.84
C TYR A 453 6.49 -20.82 -36.97
N THR A 454 7.08 -21.83 -37.59
CA THR A 454 6.40 -22.60 -38.62
C THR A 454 5.86 -23.88 -38.04
N VAL A 455 4.54 -24.10 -38.16
CA VAL A 455 3.92 -25.33 -37.67
C VAL A 455 4.50 -26.55 -38.38
N PRO A 456 4.83 -27.63 -37.65
CA PRO A 456 5.31 -28.86 -38.25
C PRO A 456 4.27 -29.47 -39.20
N MET A 457 4.76 -30.05 -40.26
CA MET A 457 3.93 -30.80 -41.21
C MET A 457 4.33 -32.28 -41.21
N LYS A 458 3.36 -33.17 -41.27
CA LYS A 458 3.54 -34.61 -41.44
C LYS A 458 2.56 -35.12 -42.48
N ASP A 459 3.07 -35.82 -43.49
CA ASP A 459 2.25 -36.36 -44.57
C ASP A 459 1.33 -35.32 -45.27
N GLY A 460 1.87 -34.09 -45.43
CA GLY A 460 1.14 -32.98 -46.03
C GLY A 460 0.06 -32.34 -45.15
N LYS A 461 -0.06 -32.76 -43.89
CA LYS A 461 -1.01 -32.20 -42.92
C LYS A 461 -0.30 -31.52 -41.78
N VAL A 462 -0.99 -30.53 -41.15
CA VAL A 462 -0.53 -29.88 -39.94
C VAL A 462 -0.33 -30.91 -38.84
N ASN A 463 0.87 -30.93 -38.22
CA ASN A 463 1.24 -31.86 -37.16
C ASN A 463 1.58 -31.11 -35.86
N GLY A 464 0.85 -30.08 -35.56
CA GLY A 464 1.04 -29.32 -34.34
C GLY A 464 -0.06 -28.29 -34.15
N TYR A 465 -0.09 -27.71 -32.96
CA TYR A 465 -0.99 -26.61 -32.65
C TYR A 465 -0.22 -25.29 -32.62
N VAL A 466 -0.72 -24.32 -33.32
CA VAL A 466 -0.28 -22.94 -33.28
C VAL A 466 -1.48 -22.02 -33.27
N TYR A 467 -1.31 -20.85 -32.74
CA TYR A 467 -2.34 -19.82 -32.80
C TYR A 467 -1.75 -18.53 -33.40
N THR A 468 -2.62 -17.75 -33.99
CA THR A 468 -2.25 -16.49 -34.64
C THR A 468 -2.69 -15.32 -33.75
N VAL A 469 -1.75 -14.47 -33.42
CA VAL A 469 -2.00 -13.23 -32.68
C VAL A 469 -1.36 -12.09 -33.47
N ASP A 470 -2.14 -11.08 -33.83
CA ASP A 470 -1.72 -9.91 -34.63
C ASP A 470 -0.97 -10.30 -35.92
N GLY A 471 -1.48 -11.33 -36.62
CA GLY A 471 -0.91 -11.84 -37.86
C GLY A 471 0.41 -12.63 -37.74
N LYS A 472 0.84 -12.91 -36.50
CA LYS A 472 2.04 -13.70 -36.21
C LYS A 472 1.65 -15.07 -35.67
N THR A 473 2.47 -16.07 -35.92
CA THR A 473 2.23 -17.46 -35.56
C THR A 473 3.07 -17.88 -34.37
N TYR A 474 2.39 -18.39 -33.35
CA TYR A 474 2.99 -18.77 -32.06
C TYR A 474 2.65 -20.22 -31.70
N PRO A 475 3.63 -21.06 -31.31
CA PRO A 475 3.37 -22.35 -30.64
C PRO A 475 3.04 -22.11 -29.16
N ILE A 476 2.63 -23.16 -28.45
CA ILE A 476 2.68 -23.16 -26.99
C ILE A 476 4.13 -23.46 -26.57
N ILE A 477 4.67 -22.67 -25.65
CA ILE A 477 5.91 -22.96 -24.94
C ILE A 477 5.56 -23.70 -23.66
N TYR A 478 6.24 -24.80 -23.40
CA TYR A 478 6.03 -25.64 -22.21
C TYR A 478 7.23 -25.53 -21.30
N GLU A 479 6.98 -25.49 -20.00
CA GLU A 479 8.01 -25.71 -18.99
C GLU A 479 7.64 -26.97 -18.19
N PHE A 480 8.63 -27.81 -17.99
CA PHE A 480 8.53 -29.00 -17.15
C PHE A 480 9.83 -29.18 -16.38
N GLN A 481 9.78 -29.21 -15.04
CA GLN A 481 10.94 -29.32 -14.18
C GLN A 481 12.08 -28.36 -14.55
N SER A 482 11.73 -27.09 -14.73
CA SER A 482 12.67 -26.00 -15.11
C SER A 482 13.33 -26.15 -16.47
N GLN A 483 12.82 -27.04 -17.33
CA GLN A 483 13.24 -27.15 -18.74
C GLN A 483 12.15 -26.59 -19.65
N ILE A 484 12.57 -25.87 -20.67
CA ILE A 484 11.69 -25.20 -21.65
C ILE A 484 11.67 -25.99 -22.95
N TYR A 485 10.48 -26.22 -23.48
CA TYR A 485 10.23 -26.92 -24.75
C TYR A 485 9.33 -26.08 -25.65
N VAL A 486 9.64 -26.01 -26.92
CA VAL A 486 8.89 -25.26 -27.92
C VAL A 486 8.09 -26.21 -28.83
N GLY A 487 6.77 -26.19 -28.69
CA GLY A 487 5.92 -27.12 -29.44
C GLY A 487 5.89 -28.53 -28.84
N TRP A 488 4.70 -29.15 -28.87
CA TRP A 488 4.53 -30.48 -28.26
C TRP A 488 5.22 -31.59 -29.04
N ASN A 489 4.87 -31.72 -30.32
CA ASN A 489 5.45 -32.76 -31.16
C ASN A 489 6.91 -32.51 -31.53
N ASP A 490 7.32 -31.25 -31.51
CA ASP A 490 8.66 -30.83 -31.95
C ASP A 490 9.74 -31.03 -30.88
N GLU A 491 9.38 -30.83 -29.61
CA GLU A 491 10.37 -30.92 -28.54
C GLU A 491 9.90 -31.78 -27.37
N VAL A 492 8.66 -31.58 -26.84
CA VAL A 492 8.24 -32.37 -25.69
C VAL A 492 8.29 -33.87 -25.99
N MET A 493 7.68 -34.31 -27.09
CA MET A 493 7.64 -35.72 -27.47
C MET A 493 8.97 -36.25 -27.97
N VAL A 494 9.79 -35.43 -28.61
CA VAL A 494 11.14 -35.82 -29.05
C VAL A 494 12.01 -36.10 -27.82
N HIS A 495 12.07 -35.19 -26.87
CA HIS A 495 12.86 -35.39 -25.64
C HIS A 495 12.27 -36.48 -24.73
N ALA A 496 10.95 -36.59 -24.67
CA ALA A 496 10.32 -37.70 -23.93
C ALA A 496 10.75 -39.07 -24.49
N ALA A 497 10.83 -39.19 -25.82
CA ALA A 497 11.32 -40.40 -26.46
C ALA A 497 12.84 -40.63 -26.24
N GLU A 498 13.64 -39.56 -26.31
CA GLU A 498 15.09 -39.63 -26.05
C GLU A 498 15.41 -40.05 -24.62
N TYR A 499 14.68 -39.51 -23.63
CA TYR A 499 14.87 -39.88 -22.23
C TYR A 499 14.32 -41.27 -21.89
N GLY A 500 13.39 -41.75 -22.71
CA GLY A 500 12.85 -43.11 -22.64
C GLY A 500 11.84 -43.36 -21.52
N PRO A 501 11.20 -44.55 -21.56
CA PRO A 501 10.19 -44.95 -20.60
C PRO A 501 10.71 -44.92 -19.14
N GLY A 502 9.89 -44.35 -18.25
CA GLY A 502 10.23 -44.19 -16.82
C GLY A 502 10.88 -42.86 -16.48
N SER A 503 11.31 -42.08 -17.46
CA SER A 503 11.75 -40.72 -17.18
C SER A 503 10.54 -39.83 -16.78
N PRO A 504 10.74 -38.79 -15.94
CA PRO A 504 9.64 -37.90 -15.54
C PRO A 504 8.90 -37.28 -16.73
N LEU A 505 9.62 -36.77 -17.73
CA LEU A 505 9.03 -36.16 -18.91
C LEU A 505 8.21 -37.16 -19.75
N HIS A 506 8.79 -38.37 -19.99
CA HIS A 506 8.09 -39.42 -20.73
C HIS A 506 6.81 -39.82 -20.00
N THR A 507 6.89 -40.04 -18.70
CA THR A 507 5.75 -40.43 -17.88
C THR A 507 4.66 -39.36 -17.92
N ALA A 508 5.01 -38.07 -17.68
CA ALA A 508 4.07 -36.96 -17.69
C ALA A 508 3.40 -36.78 -19.05
N ALA A 509 4.11 -36.99 -20.15
CA ALA A 509 3.57 -36.80 -21.49
C ALA A 509 2.73 -37.98 -21.99
N THR A 510 3.13 -39.22 -21.66
CA THR A 510 2.59 -40.42 -22.37
C THR A 510 1.80 -41.37 -21.50
N VAL A 511 1.90 -41.29 -20.17
CA VAL A 511 1.14 -42.19 -19.27
C VAL A 511 -0.21 -41.59 -18.96
N ALA A 512 -1.28 -42.34 -19.27
CA ALA A 512 -2.63 -41.91 -18.96
C ALA A 512 -2.94 -42.07 -17.46
N PRO A 513 -3.59 -41.09 -16.82
CA PRO A 513 -4.14 -41.28 -15.49
C PRO A 513 -5.28 -42.33 -15.52
N ALA A 514 -5.59 -42.91 -14.35
CA ALA A 514 -6.63 -43.92 -14.25
C ALA A 514 -7.96 -43.44 -14.83
N GLY A 515 -8.48 -44.15 -15.86
CA GLY A 515 -9.73 -43.82 -16.54
C GLY A 515 -9.67 -42.57 -17.44
N GLY A 516 -8.49 -41.99 -17.67
CA GLY A 516 -8.31 -40.82 -18.52
C GLY A 516 -7.45 -41.08 -19.76
N LYS A 517 -7.10 -39.98 -20.44
CA LYS A 517 -6.20 -39.98 -21.59
C LYS A 517 -4.84 -39.38 -21.15
N SER A 518 -3.78 -39.87 -21.75
CA SER A 518 -2.45 -39.21 -21.61
C SER A 518 -2.47 -37.83 -22.21
N VAL A 519 -1.55 -36.97 -21.79
CA VAL A 519 -1.42 -35.61 -22.33
C VAL A 519 -1.16 -35.66 -23.83
N ASN A 520 -0.36 -36.62 -24.30
CA ASN A 520 -0.12 -36.78 -25.72
C ASN A 520 -1.39 -37.17 -26.51
N GLU A 521 -2.25 -38.05 -25.97
CA GLU A 521 -3.52 -38.38 -26.62
C GLU A 521 -4.44 -37.16 -26.70
N LEU A 522 -4.47 -36.33 -25.67
CA LEU A 522 -5.22 -35.07 -25.67
C LEU A 522 -4.65 -34.09 -26.70
N TYR A 523 -3.32 -34.02 -26.83
CA TYR A 523 -2.70 -33.18 -27.87
C TYR A 523 -2.98 -33.66 -29.27
N GLN A 524 -2.93 -34.98 -29.54
CA GLN A 524 -3.26 -35.52 -30.85
C GLN A 524 -4.73 -35.30 -31.23
N ALA A 525 -5.63 -35.29 -30.23
CA ALA A 525 -7.03 -34.90 -30.45
C ALA A 525 -7.17 -33.43 -30.84
N LEU A 526 -6.37 -32.55 -30.23
CA LEU A 526 -6.29 -31.12 -30.61
C LEU A 526 -5.78 -30.97 -32.06
N VAL A 527 -4.71 -31.66 -32.42
CA VAL A 527 -4.16 -31.62 -33.79
C VAL A 527 -5.18 -32.12 -34.80
N ALA A 528 -5.93 -33.19 -34.48
CA ALA A 528 -6.99 -33.67 -35.35
C ALA A 528 -8.12 -32.64 -35.54
N ALA A 529 -8.53 -31.96 -34.48
CA ALA A 529 -9.54 -30.89 -34.57
C ALA A 529 -9.06 -29.70 -35.43
N VAL A 530 -7.80 -29.34 -35.33
CA VAL A 530 -7.18 -28.31 -36.21
C VAL A 530 -7.21 -28.76 -37.68
N GLN A 531 -6.91 -30.06 -37.96
CA GLN A 531 -6.94 -30.60 -39.32
C GLN A 531 -8.35 -30.67 -39.90
N GLU A 532 -9.37 -30.84 -39.06
CA GLU A 532 -10.78 -30.80 -39.45
C GLU A 532 -11.29 -29.38 -39.70
N ASN A 533 -10.57 -28.37 -39.27
CA ASN A 533 -10.92 -26.94 -39.32
C ASN A 533 -12.27 -26.64 -38.63
N ASP A 534 -12.54 -27.37 -37.53
CA ASP A 534 -13.75 -27.24 -36.70
C ASP A 534 -13.38 -26.45 -35.44
N LYS A 535 -13.73 -25.16 -35.39
CA LYS A 535 -13.36 -24.27 -34.30
C LYS A 535 -13.93 -24.69 -32.93
N ALA A 536 -15.15 -25.20 -32.89
CA ALA A 536 -15.75 -25.65 -31.64
C ALA A 536 -15.05 -26.90 -31.07
N LYS A 537 -14.67 -27.84 -31.94
CA LYS A 537 -13.87 -29.00 -31.55
C LYS A 537 -12.46 -28.60 -31.14
N GLU A 538 -11.85 -27.65 -31.86
CA GLU A 538 -10.51 -27.12 -31.54
C GLU A 538 -10.49 -26.50 -30.16
N GLU A 539 -11.45 -25.64 -29.81
CA GLU A 539 -11.56 -25.01 -28.51
C GLU A 539 -11.76 -26.02 -27.37
N ALA A 540 -12.66 -26.99 -27.57
CA ALA A 540 -12.90 -28.04 -26.59
C ALA A 540 -11.67 -28.95 -26.39
N ALA A 541 -10.99 -29.32 -27.49
CA ALA A 541 -9.77 -30.14 -27.42
C ALA A 541 -8.61 -29.38 -26.79
N LEU A 542 -8.48 -28.08 -27.07
CA LEU A 542 -7.47 -27.20 -26.45
C LEU A 542 -7.70 -27.08 -24.96
N ALA A 543 -8.93 -26.90 -24.51
CA ALA A 543 -9.27 -26.84 -23.09
C ALA A 543 -8.92 -28.15 -22.38
N ALA A 544 -9.30 -29.28 -22.96
CA ALA A 544 -8.97 -30.60 -22.42
C ALA A 544 -7.45 -30.85 -22.35
N PHE A 545 -6.75 -30.51 -23.42
CA PHE A 545 -5.28 -30.60 -23.45
C PHE A 545 -4.63 -29.76 -22.37
N ARG A 546 -5.01 -28.48 -22.21
CA ARG A 546 -4.48 -27.59 -21.17
C ARG A 546 -4.68 -28.17 -19.79
N ALA A 547 -5.90 -28.61 -19.48
CA ALA A 547 -6.20 -29.20 -18.19
C ALA A 547 -5.34 -30.44 -17.90
N GLY A 548 -5.21 -31.35 -18.89
CA GLY A 548 -4.38 -32.55 -18.77
C GLY A 548 -2.89 -32.23 -18.61
N ALA A 549 -2.37 -31.29 -19.38
CA ALA A 549 -0.96 -30.89 -19.31
C ALA A 549 -0.64 -30.22 -17.96
N THR A 550 -1.49 -29.31 -17.48
CA THR A 550 -1.32 -28.69 -16.16
C THR A 550 -1.37 -29.74 -15.04
N ALA A 551 -2.32 -30.68 -15.10
CA ALA A 551 -2.41 -31.76 -14.12
C ALA A 551 -1.19 -32.70 -14.13
N ALA A 552 -0.52 -32.85 -15.28
CA ALA A 552 0.72 -33.61 -15.42
C ALA A 552 2.00 -32.82 -15.03
N GLY A 553 1.85 -31.56 -14.58
CA GLY A 553 2.96 -30.76 -14.09
C GLY A 553 3.64 -29.87 -15.15
N PHE A 554 3.00 -29.69 -16.32
CA PHE A 554 3.48 -28.71 -17.31
C PHE A 554 2.93 -27.32 -17.01
N THR A 555 3.79 -26.32 -17.11
CA THR A 555 3.40 -24.91 -17.23
C THR A 555 3.33 -24.56 -18.72
N LEU A 556 2.24 -23.91 -19.14
CA LEU A 556 1.99 -23.57 -20.54
C LEU A 556 2.02 -22.06 -20.73
N TYR A 557 2.92 -21.59 -21.59
CA TYR A 557 3.01 -20.18 -21.96
C TYR A 557 2.40 -19.99 -23.35
N GLN A 558 1.49 -19.03 -23.45
CA GLN A 558 0.80 -18.68 -24.67
C GLN A 558 1.03 -17.21 -25.00
N ALA A 559 1.21 -16.90 -26.29
CA ALA A 559 1.27 -15.52 -26.71
C ALA A 559 -0.11 -14.87 -26.65
N SER A 560 -0.12 -13.60 -26.38
CA SER A 560 -1.31 -12.74 -26.41
C SER A 560 -0.95 -11.42 -27.04
N SER A 561 -1.95 -10.61 -27.35
CA SER A 561 -1.77 -9.23 -27.80
C SER A 561 -1.69 -8.28 -26.64
N ASP A 562 -0.95 -7.21 -26.81
CA ASP A 562 -0.95 -6.04 -25.94
C ASP A 562 -1.01 -4.80 -26.83
N ASP A 563 -1.84 -3.83 -26.46
CA ASP A 563 -2.11 -2.65 -27.27
C ASP A 563 -0.87 -1.76 -27.55
N LYS A 564 0.08 -1.74 -26.62
CA LYS A 564 1.33 -0.95 -26.75
C LYS A 564 2.56 -1.81 -27.06
N PHE A 565 2.57 -3.06 -26.65
CA PHE A 565 3.74 -3.94 -26.78
C PHE A 565 3.59 -5.02 -27.83
N ASN A 566 2.54 -4.96 -28.65
CA ASN A 566 2.23 -5.94 -29.69
C ASN A 566 2.07 -7.37 -29.15
N SER A 567 1.94 -8.34 -30.04
CA SER A 567 1.85 -9.74 -29.65
C SER A 567 3.17 -10.30 -29.12
N GLY A 568 3.08 -11.27 -28.24
CA GLY A 568 4.19 -11.99 -27.65
C GLY A 568 3.78 -12.84 -26.47
N TYR A 569 4.76 -13.48 -25.84
CA TYR A 569 4.54 -14.22 -24.62
C TYR A 569 4.66 -13.27 -23.44
N PHE A 570 3.56 -13.11 -22.73
CA PHE A 570 3.51 -12.30 -21.54
C PHE A 570 3.32 -13.20 -20.31
N PHE A 571 3.89 -12.76 -19.20
CA PHE A 571 3.68 -13.37 -17.90
C PHE A 571 3.43 -12.29 -16.86
N TYR A 572 2.88 -12.70 -15.74
CA TYR A 572 2.61 -11.82 -14.61
C TYR A 572 3.42 -12.31 -13.41
N TYR A 573 4.00 -11.36 -12.68
CA TYR A 573 4.71 -11.62 -11.45
C TYR A 573 4.14 -10.75 -10.36
N TYR A 574 3.79 -11.37 -9.24
CA TYR A 574 3.20 -10.71 -8.09
C TYR A 574 4.24 -10.70 -6.97
N TYR A 575 4.43 -9.53 -6.37
CA TYR A 575 5.18 -9.37 -5.14
C TYR A 575 4.24 -8.83 -4.07
N TRP A 576 3.98 -9.65 -3.06
CA TRP A 576 3.11 -9.30 -1.95
C TRP A 576 3.94 -8.71 -0.83
N ASN A 577 3.48 -7.62 -0.21
CA ASN A 577 4.05 -7.11 1.01
C ASN A 577 3.91 -8.16 2.09
N ARG A 578 5.00 -8.41 2.78
CA ARG A 578 5.11 -9.40 3.84
C ARG A 578 6.13 -8.93 4.86
N HIS A 579 6.11 -9.56 6.03
CA HIS A 579 7.16 -9.36 7.01
C HIS A 579 8.50 -9.85 6.45
N ASN A 580 9.56 -9.13 6.78
CA ASN A 580 10.90 -9.45 6.30
C ASN A 580 11.30 -10.87 6.75
N ASP A 581 11.90 -11.64 5.85
CA ASP A 581 12.39 -13.01 6.08
C ASP A 581 11.38 -13.96 6.74
N ASN A 582 10.08 -13.72 6.54
CA ASN A 582 8.98 -14.39 7.23
C ASN A 582 9.04 -14.22 8.77
N ASP A 583 9.74 -13.20 9.24
CA ASP A 583 9.70 -12.87 10.66
C ASP A 583 8.25 -12.61 11.07
N MET A 584 7.85 -13.33 12.10
CA MET A 584 6.53 -13.16 12.64
C MET A 584 6.52 -11.94 13.55
N PRO A 585 5.44 -11.17 13.59
CA PRO A 585 5.34 -9.96 14.40
C PRO A 585 5.58 -10.17 15.90
N ALA A 586 5.64 -11.43 16.35
CA ALA A 586 5.98 -11.76 17.71
C ALA A 586 7.33 -11.18 18.20
N THR A 587 8.25 -10.90 17.29
CA THR A 587 9.60 -10.40 17.59
C THR A 587 9.82 -8.94 17.19
N MET A 588 8.89 -8.35 16.46
CA MET A 588 8.99 -6.98 15.91
C MET A 588 7.86 -6.09 16.46
N GLY A 589 7.97 -4.80 16.33
CA GLY A 589 6.91 -3.85 16.70
C GLY A 589 5.65 -4.02 15.85
N PRO A 590 4.60 -3.19 16.05
CA PRO A 590 3.41 -3.21 15.23
C PRO A 590 3.78 -3.10 13.77
N MET A 591 3.21 -3.99 12.96
CA MET A 591 3.54 -4.09 11.54
C MET A 591 2.26 -3.91 10.73
N GLY A 592 2.27 -2.88 9.92
CA GLY A 592 1.34 -2.65 8.85
C GLY A 592 2.11 -2.47 7.55
N CYS A 593 1.43 -2.18 6.48
CA CYS A 593 2.10 -1.66 5.29
C CYS A 593 2.70 -0.30 5.63
N THR A 594 3.96 -0.29 5.95
CA THR A 594 4.76 0.94 6.05
C THR A 594 5.63 1.08 4.81
#